data_6ff02bad2c533635f69bf8e79ff0488c
#
_entry.id   6ff02bad2c533635f69bf8e79ff0488c
#
_cell.length_a   1.000
_cell.length_b   1.000
_cell.length_c   1.000
_cell.angle_alpha   90.00
_cell.angle_beta   90.00
_cell.angle_gamma   90.00
#
_symmetry.space_group_name_H-M   'P 1'
#
loop_
_entity.id
_entity.type
_entity.pdbx_description
1 polymer ?
#
loop_
_entity_poly.entity_id
_entity_poly.type
_entity_poly.pdbx_seq_one_letter_code
_entity_poly.pdbx_strand_id
1 'polypeptide(L)'
;MKVIFLSGLYPKAIEGLLSENCRNNYLQNAPNEFQWGIVDGLIQNKVSALILSCPFLGTYPLHFKLRRVPEYRASLSKEVQLVSIGYNAIMGLKPLSIERHIRKEIEACVTDDNEEYFIIAYSTISYMLAPIIKIKASHQNVHLATIVTDLVDNALLFKDNQKYPKRFFINREIETIKEQYSYIDKFILLSAAMTEKIPAAIGKNKVLEGIWHESDIQASHNLTDIKSDQKTILYAGTIQPFAGINDFVDAFAKTSNPSYRLIICGAGSSEAYIQQKAKEDSRIIFKGRQPHQYVIQLQRAATLVVNPRKPDEEITRYSFPSKTIEYLASGTPMIGYHLEGIPSEYYTHMFTPTDLSIEAMAQEIDHVLSLPTHILKEKGEKAQAPIQSEKNSKAQVGKILRFLQE
;
A
#
# COMPACT_ATOMS: atom_id res chain seq x y z
N MET A 1 -1.85 18.94 -21.48
CA MET A 1 -1.22 17.86 -20.68
C MET A 1 -2.23 16.74 -20.52
N LYS A 2 -1.89 15.56 -20.92
CA LYS A 2 -2.67 14.34 -20.76
C LYS A 2 -1.91 13.32 -19.93
N VAL A 3 -2.57 12.70 -18.95
CA VAL A 3 -1.94 11.71 -18.07
C VAL A 3 -2.33 10.30 -18.48
N ILE A 4 -1.37 9.38 -18.52
CA ILE A 4 -1.60 7.95 -18.64
C ILE A 4 -1.12 7.31 -17.35
N PHE A 5 -2.02 6.78 -16.54
CA PHE A 5 -1.67 6.08 -15.31
C PHE A 5 -1.63 4.59 -15.57
N LEU A 6 -0.42 4.04 -15.74
CA LEU A 6 -0.22 2.61 -15.87
C LEU A 6 -0.22 1.98 -14.49
N SER A 7 -1.20 1.15 -14.21
CA SER A 7 -1.53 0.61 -12.90
C SER A 7 -1.68 -0.91 -12.90
N GLY A 8 -1.76 -1.48 -11.71
CA GLY A 8 -2.13 -2.87 -11.48
C GLY A 8 -3.44 -3.02 -10.71
N LEU A 9 -4.25 -1.95 -10.66
CA LEU A 9 -5.51 -1.91 -9.92
C LEU A 9 -6.54 -2.92 -10.42
N TYR A 10 -7.45 -3.29 -9.54
CA TYR A 10 -8.60 -4.15 -9.87
C TYR A 10 -9.82 -3.26 -10.13
N PRO A 11 -10.40 -3.29 -11.36
CA PRO A 11 -11.63 -2.55 -11.63
C PRO A 11 -12.77 -3.04 -10.74
N LYS A 12 -13.44 -2.14 -10.02
CA LYS A 12 -14.50 -2.48 -9.03
C LYS A 12 -15.58 -3.41 -9.62
N ALA A 13 -15.98 -3.21 -10.89
CA ALA A 13 -17.02 -4.00 -11.54
C ALA A 13 -16.64 -5.47 -11.78
N ILE A 14 -15.35 -5.80 -11.89
CA ILE A 14 -14.88 -7.18 -12.14
C ILE A 14 -14.03 -7.72 -10.98
N GLU A 15 -13.89 -6.98 -9.90
CA GLU A 15 -13.06 -7.36 -8.75
C GLU A 15 -13.51 -8.70 -8.14
N GLY A 16 -14.82 -8.91 -8.00
CA GLY A 16 -15.39 -10.18 -7.54
C GLY A 16 -14.98 -11.36 -8.43
N LEU A 17 -15.09 -11.20 -9.75
CA LEU A 17 -14.66 -12.21 -10.73
C LEU A 17 -13.16 -12.50 -10.58
N LEU A 18 -12.31 -11.46 -10.42
CA LEU A 18 -10.89 -11.64 -10.27
C LEU A 18 -10.54 -12.36 -8.98
N SER A 19 -11.17 -11.97 -7.86
CA SER A 19 -10.97 -12.57 -6.53
C SER A 19 -11.35 -14.06 -6.51
N GLU A 20 -12.53 -14.43 -7.01
CA GLU A 20 -13.01 -15.81 -7.08
C GLU A 20 -12.09 -16.72 -7.89
N ASN A 21 -11.38 -16.14 -8.87
CA ASN A 21 -10.43 -16.86 -9.72
C ASN A 21 -8.99 -16.82 -9.19
N CYS A 22 -8.67 -16.10 -8.13
CA CYS A 22 -7.43 -16.25 -7.38
C CYS A 22 -7.48 -17.51 -6.53
N ARG A 23 -6.40 -18.31 -6.52
CA ARG A 23 -6.39 -19.61 -5.81
C ARG A 23 -6.58 -19.48 -4.30
N ASN A 24 -6.17 -18.37 -3.72
CA ASN A 24 -6.31 -18.10 -2.28
C ASN A 24 -7.40 -17.05 -2.01
N ASN A 25 -8.29 -16.78 -2.97
CA ASN A 25 -9.29 -15.71 -2.93
C ASN A 25 -8.70 -14.37 -2.42
N TYR A 26 -7.46 -14.09 -2.82
CA TYR A 26 -6.71 -12.95 -2.28
C TYR A 26 -6.26 -12.01 -3.39
N LEU A 27 -6.75 -10.79 -3.31
CA LEU A 27 -6.24 -9.63 -4.02
C LEU A 27 -5.43 -8.75 -3.06
N GLN A 28 -4.46 -8.02 -3.58
CA GLN A 28 -3.63 -7.12 -2.79
C GLN A 28 -4.37 -5.81 -2.52
N ASN A 29 -5.01 -5.69 -1.35
CA ASN A 29 -5.86 -4.55 -1.03
C ASN A 29 -5.07 -3.24 -0.89
N ALA A 30 -3.99 -3.21 -0.12
CA ALA A 30 -3.26 -1.96 0.14
C ALA A 30 -2.70 -1.30 -1.14
N PRO A 31 -2.03 -2.03 -2.06
CA PRO A 31 -1.65 -1.47 -3.36
C PRO A 31 -2.86 -1.05 -4.21
N ASN A 32 -3.98 -1.77 -4.13
CA ASN A 32 -5.19 -1.42 -4.86
C ASN A 32 -5.79 -0.10 -4.38
N GLU A 33 -5.96 0.08 -3.06
CA GLU A 33 -6.48 1.32 -2.46
C GLU A 33 -5.59 2.53 -2.77
N PHE A 34 -4.26 2.37 -2.70
CA PHE A 34 -3.34 3.43 -3.08
C PHE A 34 -3.54 3.88 -4.54
N GLN A 35 -3.68 2.93 -5.46
CA GLN A 35 -3.89 3.21 -6.88
C GLN A 35 -5.26 3.84 -7.14
N TRP A 36 -6.31 3.40 -6.46
CA TRP A 36 -7.62 4.07 -6.50
C TRP A 36 -7.55 5.48 -5.94
N GLY A 37 -6.75 5.72 -4.90
CA GLY A 37 -6.47 7.06 -4.39
C GLY A 37 -5.84 7.98 -5.44
N ILE A 38 -4.97 7.46 -6.32
CA ILE A 38 -4.43 8.22 -7.45
C ILE A 38 -5.52 8.50 -8.48
N VAL A 39 -6.33 7.51 -8.84
CA VAL A 39 -7.43 7.68 -9.80
C VAL A 39 -8.41 8.76 -9.33
N ASP A 40 -8.83 8.70 -8.08
CA ASP A 40 -9.72 9.71 -7.49
C ASP A 40 -9.07 11.09 -7.46
N GLY A 41 -7.78 11.15 -7.15
CA GLY A 41 -7.04 12.41 -7.20
C GLY A 41 -6.96 13.00 -8.61
N LEU A 42 -6.81 12.19 -9.66
CA LEU A 42 -6.86 12.64 -11.05
C LEU A 42 -8.25 13.20 -11.41
N ILE A 43 -9.32 12.51 -10.98
CA ILE A 43 -10.71 12.96 -11.18
C ILE A 43 -10.95 14.29 -10.46
N GLN A 44 -10.57 14.39 -9.17
CA GLN A 44 -10.79 15.58 -8.35
C GLN A 44 -9.96 16.80 -8.81
N ASN A 45 -8.80 16.57 -9.43
CA ASN A 45 -8.00 17.63 -10.06
C ASN A 45 -8.42 17.90 -11.52
N LYS A 46 -9.48 17.25 -12.03
CA LYS A 46 -10.05 17.45 -13.38
C LYS A 46 -9.01 17.27 -14.51
N VAL A 47 -8.17 16.24 -14.37
CA VAL A 47 -7.11 15.96 -15.35
C VAL A 47 -7.64 15.02 -16.42
N SER A 48 -7.35 15.32 -17.70
CA SER A 48 -7.60 14.36 -18.79
C SER A 48 -6.68 13.16 -18.62
N ALA A 49 -7.24 11.99 -18.32
CA ALA A 49 -6.44 10.81 -18.01
C ALA A 49 -6.97 9.51 -18.61
N LEU A 50 -6.05 8.67 -19.05
CA LEU A 50 -6.26 7.25 -19.32
C LEU A 50 -5.70 6.43 -18.16
N ILE A 51 -6.56 5.71 -17.46
CA ILE A 51 -6.15 4.71 -16.48
C ILE A 51 -5.97 3.39 -17.22
N LEU A 52 -4.73 2.98 -17.42
CA LEU A 52 -4.39 1.72 -18.08
C LEU A 52 -4.06 0.69 -17.01
N SER A 53 -5.01 -0.17 -16.69
CA SER A 53 -4.83 -1.18 -15.66
C SER A 53 -4.36 -2.51 -16.25
N CYS A 54 -3.37 -3.07 -15.59
CA CYS A 54 -2.85 -4.42 -15.78
C CYS A 54 -2.97 -5.16 -14.44
N PRO A 55 -4.14 -5.72 -14.08
CA PRO A 55 -4.40 -6.28 -12.76
C PRO A 55 -3.27 -7.18 -12.24
N PHE A 56 -2.76 -6.90 -11.03
CA PHE A 56 -1.66 -7.66 -10.42
C PHE A 56 -2.12 -9.03 -9.95
N LEU A 57 -2.20 -9.96 -10.89
CA LEU A 57 -2.64 -11.34 -10.66
C LEU A 57 -1.47 -12.32 -10.86
N GLY A 58 -1.52 -13.42 -10.16
CA GLY A 58 -0.57 -14.50 -10.36
C GLY A 58 -0.76 -15.25 -11.69
N THR A 59 0.11 -16.21 -11.96
CA THR A 59 0.07 -16.99 -13.22
C THR A 59 -0.87 -18.21 -13.13
N TYR A 60 -1.47 -18.55 -14.27
CA TYR A 60 -2.17 -19.83 -14.46
C TYR A 60 -1.17 -20.97 -14.55
N PRO A 61 -1.44 -22.16 -14.00
CA PRO A 61 -2.58 -22.50 -13.11
C PRO A 61 -2.26 -22.31 -11.62
N LEU A 62 -1.03 -21.88 -11.26
CA LEU A 62 -0.54 -21.91 -9.88
C LEU A 62 -1.27 -20.94 -8.95
N HIS A 63 -1.55 -19.72 -9.42
CA HIS A 63 -2.11 -18.64 -8.60
C HIS A 63 -3.46 -18.12 -9.12
N PHE A 64 -3.73 -18.32 -10.40
CA PHE A 64 -4.94 -17.87 -11.05
C PHE A 64 -5.62 -19.03 -11.81
N LYS A 65 -6.95 -19.13 -11.77
CA LYS A 65 -7.71 -20.25 -12.33
C LYS A 65 -7.98 -20.11 -13.83
N LEU A 66 -7.97 -18.88 -14.35
CA LEU A 66 -8.22 -18.62 -15.77
C LEU A 66 -6.91 -18.49 -16.55
N ARG A 67 -6.90 -18.99 -17.81
CA ARG A 67 -5.78 -18.82 -18.74
C ARG A 67 -5.64 -17.38 -19.25
N ARG A 68 -6.73 -16.62 -19.22
CA ARG A 68 -6.80 -15.24 -19.69
C ARG A 68 -7.53 -14.37 -18.69
N VAL A 69 -6.95 -13.20 -18.39
CA VAL A 69 -7.62 -12.13 -17.66
C VAL A 69 -8.54 -11.38 -18.64
N PRO A 70 -9.80 -11.12 -18.29
CA PRO A 70 -10.72 -10.43 -19.18
C PRO A 70 -10.36 -8.95 -19.33
N GLU A 71 -10.68 -8.39 -20.50
CA GLU A 71 -10.62 -6.95 -20.72
C GLU A 71 -11.86 -6.29 -20.12
N TYR A 72 -11.70 -5.07 -19.61
CA TYR A 72 -12.80 -4.25 -19.11
C TYR A 72 -12.55 -2.77 -19.43
N ARG A 73 -13.57 -2.06 -19.90
CA ARG A 73 -13.50 -0.63 -20.20
C ARG A 73 -14.65 0.12 -19.53
N ALA A 74 -14.36 1.30 -18.99
CA ALA A 74 -15.36 2.16 -18.39
C ALA A 74 -14.93 3.64 -18.48
N SER A 75 -15.92 4.52 -18.49
CA SER A 75 -15.71 5.94 -18.21
C SER A 75 -15.91 6.17 -16.71
N LEU A 76 -14.89 6.68 -16.03
CA LEU A 76 -14.95 6.99 -14.61
C LEU A 76 -15.44 8.44 -14.37
N SER A 77 -15.14 9.32 -15.32
CA SER A 77 -15.67 10.69 -15.39
C SER A 77 -15.65 11.15 -16.84
N LYS A 78 -16.04 12.39 -17.10
CA LYS A 78 -15.96 12.99 -18.45
C LYS A 78 -14.53 12.99 -18.99
N GLU A 79 -13.55 13.22 -18.12
CA GLU A 79 -12.13 13.38 -18.45
C GLU A 79 -11.30 12.11 -18.25
N VAL A 80 -11.81 11.12 -17.48
CA VAL A 80 -11.04 9.93 -17.05
C VAL A 80 -11.64 8.65 -17.59
N GLN A 81 -10.86 7.95 -18.41
CA GLN A 81 -11.21 6.65 -18.97
C GLN A 81 -10.42 5.54 -18.30
N LEU A 82 -11.03 4.39 -18.05
CA LEU A 82 -10.40 3.18 -17.53
C LEU A 82 -10.38 2.10 -18.60
N VAL A 83 -9.20 1.58 -18.87
CA VAL A 83 -8.97 0.39 -19.70
C VAL A 83 -8.21 -0.63 -18.87
N SER A 84 -8.87 -1.69 -18.44
CA SER A 84 -8.20 -2.86 -17.87
C SER A 84 -7.90 -3.83 -19.02
N ILE A 85 -6.62 -4.00 -19.34
CA ILE A 85 -6.20 -4.84 -20.46
C ILE A 85 -6.50 -6.31 -20.21
N GLY A 86 -7.00 -6.99 -21.24
CA GLY A 86 -7.04 -8.44 -21.24
C GLY A 86 -5.69 -9.03 -21.59
N TYR A 87 -5.21 -10.02 -20.83
CA TYR A 87 -3.92 -10.63 -21.10
C TYR A 87 -3.88 -12.13 -20.78
N ASN A 88 -2.90 -12.83 -21.38
CA ASN A 88 -2.63 -14.23 -21.07
C ASN A 88 -2.00 -14.35 -19.68
N ALA A 89 -2.61 -15.15 -18.79
CA ALA A 89 -2.08 -15.43 -17.44
C ALA A 89 -1.09 -16.61 -17.43
N ILE A 90 -0.84 -17.26 -18.56
CA ILE A 90 0.07 -18.43 -18.67
C ILE A 90 1.53 -17.97 -18.45
N MET A 91 2.25 -18.72 -17.64
CA MET A 91 3.68 -18.47 -17.38
C MET A 91 4.47 -18.41 -18.71
N GLY A 92 5.37 -17.44 -18.83
CA GLY A 92 6.15 -17.16 -20.05
C GLY A 92 5.40 -16.36 -21.11
N LEU A 93 4.08 -16.50 -21.27
CA LEU A 93 3.30 -15.72 -22.21
C LEU A 93 2.76 -14.43 -21.59
N LYS A 94 2.61 -14.39 -20.27
CA LYS A 94 2.04 -13.25 -19.55
C LYS A 94 2.80 -11.94 -19.81
N PRO A 95 4.14 -11.84 -19.67
CA PRO A 95 4.87 -10.60 -19.91
C PRO A 95 4.70 -10.09 -21.34
N LEU A 96 4.84 -10.96 -22.34
CA LEU A 96 4.71 -10.61 -23.76
C LEU A 96 3.30 -10.11 -24.11
N SER A 97 2.27 -10.77 -23.55
CA SER A 97 0.89 -10.37 -23.75
C SER A 97 0.62 -8.98 -23.16
N ILE A 98 1.13 -8.70 -21.95
CA ILE A 98 0.98 -7.42 -21.27
C ILE A 98 1.72 -6.31 -22.04
N GLU A 99 2.99 -6.52 -22.38
CA GLU A 99 3.80 -5.56 -23.14
C GLU A 99 3.10 -5.13 -24.44
N ARG A 100 2.58 -6.12 -25.19
CA ARG A 100 1.86 -5.86 -26.45
C ARG A 100 0.60 -4.99 -26.25
N HIS A 101 -0.19 -5.27 -25.21
CA HIS A 101 -1.44 -4.53 -24.98
C HIS A 101 -1.15 -3.13 -24.41
N ILE A 102 -0.18 -2.97 -23.50
CA ILE A 102 0.25 -1.66 -23.00
C ILE A 102 0.70 -0.80 -24.18
N ARG A 103 1.56 -1.32 -25.03
CA ARG A 103 2.05 -0.62 -26.22
C ARG A 103 0.90 -0.16 -27.10
N LYS A 104 -0.02 -1.05 -27.45
CA LYS A 104 -1.21 -0.76 -28.29
C LYS A 104 -2.07 0.38 -27.71
N GLU A 105 -2.38 0.34 -26.43
CA GLU A 105 -3.26 1.34 -25.81
C GLU A 105 -2.55 2.70 -25.65
N ILE A 106 -1.24 2.72 -25.38
CA ILE A 106 -0.48 3.97 -25.31
C ILE A 106 -0.30 4.59 -26.69
N GLU A 107 0.08 3.81 -27.71
CA GLU A 107 0.21 4.30 -29.11
C GLU A 107 -1.14 4.85 -29.63
N ALA A 108 -2.26 4.24 -29.24
CA ALA A 108 -3.59 4.76 -29.60
C ALA A 108 -3.97 6.06 -28.86
N CYS A 109 -3.31 6.34 -27.72
CA CYS A 109 -3.55 7.55 -26.91
C CYS A 109 -2.62 8.70 -27.31
N VAL A 110 -1.36 8.41 -27.69
CA VAL A 110 -0.33 9.38 -28.09
C VAL A 110 -0.47 9.64 -29.58
N THR A 111 -1.31 10.60 -29.93
CA THR A 111 -1.67 10.88 -31.34
C THR A 111 -1.43 12.32 -31.79
N ASP A 112 -1.12 13.23 -30.85
CA ASP A 112 -0.88 14.65 -31.13
C ASP A 112 0.50 15.04 -30.63
N ASP A 113 1.39 15.42 -31.55
CA ASP A 113 2.77 15.82 -31.24
C ASP A 113 2.86 17.16 -30.47
N ASN A 114 1.78 17.96 -30.46
CA ASN A 114 1.71 19.21 -29.68
C ASN A 114 1.16 19.02 -28.26
N GLU A 115 0.67 17.83 -27.92
CA GLU A 115 0.17 17.50 -26.58
C GLU A 115 1.29 16.85 -25.75
N GLU A 116 1.49 17.31 -24.52
CA GLU A 116 2.41 16.67 -23.58
C GLU A 116 1.74 15.51 -22.88
N TYR A 117 2.34 14.32 -22.95
CA TYR A 117 1.87 13.08 -22.35
C TYR A 117 2.76 12.68 -21.17
N PHE A 118 2.18 12.59 -19.99
CA PHE A 118 2.86 12.12 -18.80
C PHE A 118 2.38 10.72 -18.42
N ILE A 119 3.27 9.74 -18.58
CA ILE A 119 2.99 8.36 -18.21
C ILE A 119 3.49 8.14 -16.79
N ILE A 120 2.60 7.83 -15.87
CA ILE A 120 2.91 7.49 -14.48
C ILE A 120 2.78 5.99 -14.34
N ALA A 121 3.90 5.27 -14.18
CA ALA A 121 3.90 3.83 -13.95
C ALA A 121 3.84 3.53 -12.45
N TYR A 122 2.86 2.73 -12.01
CA TYR A 122 2.82 2.21 -10.66
C TYR A 122 3.66 0.94 -10.56
N SER A 123 4.73 1.01 -9.75
CA SER A 123 5.71 -0.06 -9.62
C SER A 123 6.73 -0.16 -10.78
N THR A 124 7.83 -0.83 -10.50
CA THR A 124 8.98 -1.00 -11.42
C THR A 124 9.04 -2.45 -11.93
N ILE A 125 8.11 -2.81 -12.80
CA ILE A 125 8.05 -4.13 -13.43
C ILE A 125 8.59 -4.01 -14.86
N SER A 126 9.64 -4.74 -15.21
CA SER A 126 10.39 -4.55 -16.45
C SER A 126 9.55 -4.62 -17.72
N TYR A 127 8.68 -5.62 -17.84
CA TYR A 127 7.80 -5.80 -18.99
C TYR A 127 6.64 -4.79 -19.07
N MET A 128 6.37 -4.04 -18.00
CA MET A 128 5.44 -2.90 -18.03
C MET A 128 6.13 -1.61 -18.44
N LEU A 129 7.39 -1.40 -18.04
CA LEU A 129 8.17 -0.22 -18.39
C LEU A 129 8.73 -0.29 -19.83
N ALA A 130 9.12 -1.47 -20.30
CA ALA A 130 9.75 -1.65 -21.60
C ALA A 130 8.97 -1.04 -22.78
N PRO A 131 7.64 -1.24 -22.94
CA PRO A 131 6.89 -0.61 -24.02
C PRO A 131 6.84 0.92 -23.92
N ILE A 132 6.80 1.47 -22.70
CA ILE A 132 6.80 2.93 -22.49
C ILE A 132 8.13 3.54 -22.91
N ILE A 133 9.24 2.91 -22.51
CA ILE A 133 10.59 3.36 -22.88
C ILE A 133 10.77 3.38 -24.39
N LYS A 134 10.26 2.37 -25.11
CA LYS A 134 10.29 2.31 -26.58
C LYS A 134 9.46 3.43 -27.21
N ILE A 135 8.26 3.71 -26.69
CA ILE A 135 7.41 4.81 -27.18
C ILE A 135 8.08 6.16 -26.93
N LYS A 136 8.60 6.38 -25.73
CA LYS A 136 9.33 7.60 -25.36
C LYS A 136 10.54 7.86 -26.29
N ALA A 137 11.26 6.83 -26.71
CA ALA A 137 12.39 6.96 -27.64
C ALA A 137 11.98 7.49 -29.03
N SER A 138 10.71 7.36 -29.41
CA SER A 138 10.17 7.83 -30.71
C SER A 138 9.29 9.09 -30.59
N HIS A 139 8.95 9.53 -29.37
CA HIS A 139 8.07 10.67 -29.13
C HIS A 139 8.67 11.57 -28.05
N GLN A 140 9.13 12.77 -28.43
CA GLN A 140 9.79 13.72 -27.52
C GLN A 140 8.83 14.33 -26.47
N ASN A 141 7.54 14.34 -26.79
CA ASN A 141 6.46 14.85 -25.94
C ASN A 141 5.89 13.79 -24.97
N VAL A 142 6.58 12.64 -24.81
CA VAL A 142 6.22 11.58 -23.85
C VAL A 142 7.23 11.56 -22.71
N HIS A 143 6.72 11.77 -21.49
CA HIS A 143 7.50 11.77 -20.26
C HIS A 143 7.12 10.58 -19.38
N LEU A 144 8.12 9.93 -18.78
CA LEU A 144 7.93 8.77 -17.91
C LEU A 144 8.23 9.12 -16.45
N ALA A 145 7.24 8.99 -15.60
CA ALA A 145 7.41 8.97 -14.15
C ALA A 145 7.10 7.58 -13.58
N THR A 146 7.72 7.22 -12.48
CA THR A 146 7.39 5.97 -11.77
C THR A 146 7.14 6.20 -10.29
N ILE A 147 6.15 5.49 -9.76
CA ILE A 147 5.91 5.38 -8.32
C ILE A 147 6.60 4.11 -7.85
N VAL A 148 7.64 4.27 -7.03
CA VAL A 148 8.40 3.14 -6.48
C VAL A 148 7.83 2.82 -5.09
N THR A 149 7.04 1.77 -5.01
CA THR A 149 6.43 1.33 -3.75
C THR A 149 7.34 0.43 -2.93
N ASP A 150 8.17 -0.35 -3.63
CA ASP A 150 9.12 -1.28 -3.04
C ASP A 150 10.43 -1.24 -3.81
N LEU A 151 11.54 -1.35 -3.10
CA LEU A 151 12.84 -1.52 -3.75
C LEU A 151 12.91 -2.88 -4.43
N VAL A 152 13.48 -2.91 -5.62
CA VAL A 152 13.64 -4.16 -6.39
C VAL A 152 14.46 -5.18 -5.60
N ASP A 153 15.46 -4.71 -4.84
CA ASP A 153 16.27 -5.56 -3.98
C ASP A 153 15.48 -6.13 -2.79
N ASN A 154 14.46 -5.42 -2.29
CA ASN A 154 13.59 -5.86 -1.18
C ASN A 154 12.52 -6.88 -1.62
N ALA A 155 12.00 -6.75 -2.84
CA ALA A 155 11.15 -7.80 -3.42
C ALA A 155 11.86 -9.16 -3.46
N LEU A 156 13.14 -9.17 -3.14
CA LEU A 156 14.09 -10.26 -3.16
C LEU A 156 14.65 -10.64 -1.78
N LEU A 157 14.15 -10.08 -0.68
CA LEU A 157 14.40 -10.63 0.67
C LEU A 157 13.98 -12.10 0.79
N PHE A 158 13.19 -12.58 -0.16
CA PHE A 158 12.93 -14.00 -0.39
C PHE A 158 14.00 -14.72 -1.27
N LYS A 159 15.11 -14.02 -1.64
CA LYS A 159 16.17 -14.55 -2.51
C LYS A 159 16.87 -15.78 -1.94
N ASP A 160 17.20 -15.74 -0.67
CA ASP A 160 18.11 -16.75 -0.08
C ASP A 160 17.52 -18.16 -0.05
N ASN A 161 16.19 -18.27 -0.17
CA ASN A 161 15.49 -19.55 -0.25
C ASN A 161 15.18 -20.01 -1.69
N GLN A 162 15.58 -19.27 -2.74
CA GLN A 162 15.29 -19.64 -4.11
C GLN A 162 16.41 -20.45 -4.75
N LYS A 163 16.07 -21.68 -5.19
CA LYS A 163 17.00 -22.57 -5.91
C LYS A 163 17.21 -22.10 -7.36
N TYR A 164 18.40 -22.42 -7.91
CA TYR A 164 18.65 -22.32 -9.36
C TYR A 164 17.64 -23.22 -10.12
N PRO A 165 17.06 -22.82 -11.29
CA PRO A 165 17.40 -21.64 -12.09
C PRO A 165 16.60 -20.36 -11.73
N LYS A 166 15.63 -20.41 -10.81
CA LYS A 166 14.75 -19.27 -10.49
C LYS A 166 15.52 -18.02 -10.04
N ARG A 167 16.59 -18.22 -9.26
CA ARG A 167 17.48 -17.13 -8.80
C ARG A 167 18.14 -16.39 -9.96
N PHE A 168 18.51 -17.08 -11.04
CA PHE A 168 19.09 -16.46 -12.24
C PHE A 168 18.09 -15.50 -12.92
N PHE A 169 16.84 -15.93 -13.13
CA PHE A 169 15.80 -15.08 -13.73
C PHE A 169 15.47 -13.87 -12.86
N ILE A 170 15.45 -14.04 -11.54
CA ILE A 170 15.23 -12.95 -10.60
C ILE A 170 16.36 -11.91 -10.71
N ASN A 171 17.63 -12.33 -10.68
CA ASN A 171 18.77 -11.41 -10.79
C ASN A 171 18.74 -10.66 -12.11
N ARG A 172 18.43 -11.33 -13.23
CA ARG A 172 18.32 -10.70 -14.54
C ARG A 172 17.18 -9.64 -14.57
N GLU A 173 16.07 -9.95 -13.94
CA GLU A 173 14.94 -8.99 -13.81
C GLU A 173 15.38 -7.72 -13.05
N ILE A 174 16.13 -7.87 -11.96
CA ILE A 174 16.66 -6.75 -11.19
C ILE A 174 17.59 -5.90 -12.04
N GLU A 175 18.54 -6.52 -12.72
CA GLU A 175 19.49 -5.83 -13.59
C GLU A 175 18.74 -5.05 -14.67
N THR A 176 17.76 -5.69 -15.32
CA THR A 176 16.91 -5.04 -16.33
C THR A 176 16.17 -3.82 -15.75
N ILE A 177 15.59 -3.93 -14.56
CA ILE A 177 14.88 -2.81 -13.91
C ILE A 177 15.87 -1.69 -13.56
N LYS A 178 17.05 -2.01 -13.03
CA LYS A 178 18.10 -1.02 -12.72
C LYS A 178 18.60 -0.29 -13.98
N GLU A 179 18.72 -0.99 -15.10
CA GLU A 179 19.02 -0.36 -16.41
C GLU A 179 17.89 0.57 -16.85
N GLN A 180 16.63 0.14 -16.70
CA GLN A 180 15.46 0.93 -17.06
C GLN A 180 15.30 2.23 -16.25
N TYR A 181 15.85 2.30 -15.03
CA TYR A 181 15.83 3.53 -14.22
C TYR A 181 16.48 4.74 -14.93
N SER A 182 17.46 4.52 -15.82
CA SER A 182 18.09 5.60 -16.58
C SER A 182 17.15 6.31 -17.56
N TYR A 183 16.08 5.65 -18.00
CA TYR A 183 15.09 6.18 -18.94
C TYR A 183 13.92 6.90 -18.25
N ILE A 184 13.84 6.85 -16.90
CA ILE A 184 12.79 7.47 -16.13
C ILE A 184 13.15 8.93 -15.85
N ASP A 185 12.22 9.85 -16.17
CA ASP A 185 12.41 11.28 -15.96
C ASP A 185 12.18 11.69 -14.53
N LYS A 186 11.18 11.11 -13.86
CA LYS A 186 10.80 11.49 -12.50
C LYS A 186 10.43 10.28 -11.63
N PHE A 187 10.83 10.33 -10.37
CA PHE A 187 10.56 9.27 -9.41
C PHE A 187 9.66 9.78 -8.27
N ILE A 188 8.62 9.05 -7.97
CA ILE A 188 7.77 9.25 -6.79
C ILE A 188 8.11 8.13 -5.82
N LEU A 189 8.70 8.49 -4.69
CA LEU A 189 9.23 7.56 -3.69
C LEU A 189 8.38 7.58 -2.43
N LEU A 190 8.22 6.45 -1.76
CA LEU A 190 7.49 6.39 -0.48
C LEU A 190 8.33 6.83 0.71
N SER A 191 9.66 6.79 0.60
CA SER A 191 10.60 7.23 1.63
C SER A 191 11.78 7.96 0.98
N ALA A 192 12.30 8.99 1.63
CA ALA A 192 13.46 9.74 1.16
C ALA A 192 14.72 8.85 1.07
N ALA A 193 14.87 7.91 2.00
CA ALA A 193 16.00 6.98 2.02
C ALA A 193 16.08 6.08 0.78
N MET A 194 14.99 5.89 0.02
CA MET A 194 14.99 5.08 -1.21
C MET A 194 16.00 5.62 -2.25
N THR A 195 16.35 6.91 -2.23
CA THR A 195 17.38 7.48 -3.12
C THR A 195 18.75 6.84 -2.95
N GLU A 196 19.07 6.30 -1.77
CA GLU A 196 20.33 5.58 -1.51
C GLU A 196 20.44 4.29 -2.34
N LYS A 197 19.31 3.65 -2.61
CA LYS A 197 19.21 2.41 -3.39
C LYS A 197 18.87 2.67 -4.86
N ILE A 198 18.41 3.89 -5.19
CA ILE A 198 18.05 4.31 -6.55
C ILE A 198 18.81 5.60 -6.91
N PRO A 199 20.12 5.53 -7.19
CA PRO A 199 20.91 6.73 -7.54
C PRO A 199 20.34 7.51 -8.72
N ALA A 200 19.66 6.83 -9.67
CA ALA A 200 18.98 7.45 -10.79
C ALA A 200 17.86 8.43 -10.39
N ALA A 201 17.35 8.34 -9.16
CA ALA A 201 16.30 9.23 -8.64
C ALA A 201 16.85 10.53 -8.02
N ILE A 202 18.16 10.64 -7.79
CA ILE A 202 18.76 11.83 -7.18
C ILE A 202 18.52 13.06 -8.08
N GLY A 203 18.00 14.13 -7.49
CA GLY A 203 17.68 15.38 -8.18
C GLY A 203 16.39 15.36 -9.01
N LYS A 204 15.74 14.20 -9.18
CA LYS A 204 14.49 14.06 -9.94
C LYS A 204 13.46 13.17 -9.22
N ASN A 205 13.36 13.34 -7.91
CA ASN A 205 12.40 12.61 -7.10
C ASN A 205 11.50 13.52 -6.26
N LYS A 206 10.35 12.98 -5.90
CA LYS A 206 9.41 13.55 -4.92
C LYS A 206 9.01 12.46 -3.94
N VAL A 207 9.10 12.75 -2.65
CA VAL A 207 8.58 11.83 -1.63
C VAL A 207 7.08 12.03 -1.51
N LEU A 208 6.36 10.92 -1.56
CA LEU A 208 4.92 10.84 -1.38
C LEU A 208 4.63 9.53 -0.64
N GLU A 209 4.62 9.61 0.68
CA GLU A 209 4.63 8.46 1.59
C GLU A 209 3.35 7.64 1.53
N GLY A 210 2.26 8.22 1.04
CA GLY A 210 0.99 7.53 0.86
C GLY A 210 -0.15 8.47 0.50
N ILE A 211 -1.30 7.90 0.26
CA ILE A 211 -2.54 8.63 -0.05
C ILE A 211 -3.62 8.12 0.89
N TRP A 212 -4.24 9.03 1.64
CA TRP A 212 -5.50 8.74 2.28
C TRP A 212 -6.63 8.84 1.25
N HIS A 213 -7.33 7.75 1.11
CA HIS A 213 -8.49 7.62 0.24
C HIS A 213 -9.69 7.28 1.12
N GLU A 214 -10.74 8.08 1.03
CA GLU A 214 -11.95 7.83 1.78
C GLU A 214 -12.69 6.66 1.14
N SER A 215 -12.63 5.51 1.80
CA SER A 215 -13.43 4.36 1.39
C SER A 215 -14.89 4.62 1.72
N ASP A 216 -15.78 4.42 0.75
CA ASP A 216 -17.23 4.45 0.98
C ASP A 216 -17.62 3.43 2.03
N ILE A 217 -17.93 3.88 3.25
CA ILE A 217 -18.41 3.01 4.31
C ILE A 217 -19.91 2.82 4.13
N GLN A 218 -20.28 1.86 3.30
CA GLN A 218 -21.67 1.63 2.92
C GLN A 218 -22.48 0.81 3.95
N ALA A 219 -21.83 0.11 4.87
CA ALA A 219 -22.52 -0.76 5.82
C ALA A 219 -22.11 -0.44 7.27
N SER A 220 -23.11 -0.31 8.15
CA SER A 220 -22.89 -0.36 9.59
C SER A 220 -22.78 -1.82 10.01
N HIS A 221 -21.59 -2.26 10.39
CA HIS A 221 -21.41 -3.58 11.02
C HIS A 221 -21.67 -3.47 12.51
N ASN A 222 -22.28 -4.50 13.07
CA ASN A 222 -22.47 -4.57 14.52
C ASN A 222 -21.11 -4.92 15.19
N LEU A 223 -20.50 -3.94 15.85
CA LEU A 223 -19.20 -4.09 16.51
C LEU A 223 -19.35 -4.66 17.92
N THR A 224 -19.86 -5.88 18.04
CA THR A 224 -20.12 -6.56 19.32
C THR A 224 -18.88 -6.77 20.20
N ASP A 225 -17.68 -6.71 19.59
CA ASP A 225 -16.42 -6.91 20.29
C ASP A 225 -15.87 -5.65 20.98
N ILE A 226 -16.43 -4.48 20.67
CA ILE A 226 -16.04 -3.23 21.31
C ILE A 226 -17.14 -2.81 22.29
N LYS A 227 -16.81 -2.85 23.55
CA LYS A 227 -17.72 -2.47 24.63
C LYS A 227 -17.29 -1.15 25.25
N SER A 228 -18.24 -0.35 25.67
CA SER A 228 -18.03 0.99 26.24
C SER A 228 -17.26 1.00 27.57
N ASP A 229 -17.28 -0.11 28.30
CA ASP A 229 -16.58 -0.32 29.56
C ASP A 229 -15.14 -0.89 29.37
N GLN A 230 -14.73 -1.14 28.14
CA GLN A 230 -13.44 -1.72 27.79
C GLN A 230 -12.59 -0.76 26.98
N LYS A 231 -11.27 -0.81 27.20
CA LYS A 231 -10.30 -0.09 26.38
C LYS A 231 -9.69 -1.05 25.35
N THR A 232 -10.01 -0.81 24.09
CA THR A 232 -9.68 -1.73 22.99
C THR A 232 -8.52 -1.21 22.17
N ILE A 233 -7.49 -2.06 22.00
CA ILE A 233 -6.41 -1.86 21.03
C ILE A 233 -6.72 -2.69 19.79
N LEU A 234 -6.55 -2.10 18.61
CA LEU A 234 -6.69 -2.81 17.35
C LEU A 234 -5.35 -2.92 16.61
N TYR A 235 -5.01 -4.14 16.22
CA TYR A 235 -4.05 -4.42 15.16
C TYR A 235 -4.78 -4.95 13.93
N ALA A 236 -4.53 -4.35 12.76
CA ALA A 236 -5.08 -4.84 11.49
C ALA A 236 -3.99 -4.81 10.40
N GLY A 237 -3.46 -5.97 10.06
CA GLY A 237 -2.36 -6.05 9.12
C GLY A 237 -1.86 -7.47 8.86
N THR A 238 -0.69 -7.57 8.24
CA THR A 238 -0.02 -8.84 7.97
C THR A 238 0.47 -9.45 9.28
N ILE A 239 0.11 -10.71 9.55
CA ILE A 239 0.50 -11.44 10.76
C ILE A 239 1.79 -12.23 10.49
N GLN A 240 2.90 -11.50 10.50
CA GLN A 240 4.25 -12.01 10.26
C GLN A 240 5.21 -11.52 11.36
N PRO A 241 6.28 -12.26 11.70
CA PRO A 241 7.25 -11.84 12.70
C PRO A 241 7.85 -10.46 12.43
N PHE A 242 8.23 -10.17 11.18
CA PHE A 242 8.80 -8.87 10.80
C PHE A 242 7.84 -7.68 10.98
N ALA A 243 6.53 -7.94 11.11
CA ALA A 243 5.55 -6.92 11.41
C ALA A 243 5.52 -6.53 12.91
N GLY A 244 6.31 -7.20 13.76
CA GLY A 244 6.42 -6.92 15.19
C GLY A 244 5.23 -7.42 16.03
N ILE A 245 4.27 -8.14 15.42
CA ILE A 245 3.02 -8.51 16.07
C ILE A 245 3.23 -9.50 17.22
N ASN A 246 4.20 -10.40 17.14
CA ASN A 246 4.46 -11.38 18.20
C ASN A 246 4.93 -10.67 19.48
N ASP A 247 5.92 -9.77 19.35
CA ASP A 247 6.43 -8.99 20.49
C ASP A 247 5.36 -8.07 21.07
N PHE A 248 4.48 -7.54 20.21
CA PHE A 248 3.37 -6.71 20.69
C PHE A 248 2.35 -7.50 21.52
N VAL A 249 2.02 -8.71 21.08
CA VAL A 249 1.14 -9.61 21.83
C VAL A 249 1.76 -9.98 23.18
N ASP A 250 3.06 -10.24 23.22
CA ASP A 250 3.78 -10.49 24.48
C ASP A 250 3.81 -9.26 25.39
N ALA A 251 3.97 -8.06 24.82
CA ALA A 251 3.89 -6.81 25.59
C ALA A 251 2.48 -6.60 26.16
N PHE A 252 1.44 -6.81 25.34
CA PHE A 252 0.06 -6.72 25.81
C PHE A 252 -0.24 -7.72 26.94
N ALA A 253 0.23 -8.94 26.83
CA ALA A 253 0.06 -9.97 27.87
C ALA A 253 0.72 -9.59 29.21
N LYS A 254 1.73 -8.70 29.21
CA LYS A 254 2.35 -8.17 30.44
C LYS A 254 1.51 -7.07 31.13
N THR A 255 0.55 -6.45 30.42
CA THR A 255 -0.38 -5.52 31.05
C THR A 255 -1.34 -6.25 31.99
N SER A 256 -1.67 -5.68 33.14
CA SER A 256 -2.47 -6.36 34.15
C SER A 256 -3.95 -5.96 34.21
N ASN A 257 -4.35 -4.88 33.51
CA ASN A 257 -5.69 -4.35 33.59
C ASN A 257 -6.72 -5.27 32.88
N PRO A 258 -7.70 -5.84 33.59
CA PRO A 258 -8.68 -6.78 33.02
C PRO A 258 -9.68 -6.12 32.05
N SER A 259 -9.77 -4.78 32.02
CA SER A 259 -10.64 -4.05 31.09
C SER A 259 -10.02 -3.85 29.71
N TYR A 260 -8.72 -4.15 29.52
CA TYR A 260 -8.08 -4.02 28.23
C TYR A 260 -8.46 -5.17 27.29
N ARG A 261 -8.56 -4.86 26.01
CA ARG A 261 -8.80 -5.84 24.94
C ARG A 261 -7.85 -5.57 23.79
N LEU A 262 -7.32 -6.65 23.20
CA LEU A 262 -6.53 -6.60 21.98
C LEU A 262 -7.28 -7.36 20.89
N ILE A 263 -7.76 -6.64 19.88
CA ILE A 263 -8.37 -7.23 18.68
C ILE A 263 -7.32 -7.30 17.58
N ILE A 264 -7.16 -8.48 17.00
CA ILE A 264 -6.18 -8.74 15.94
C ILE A 264 -6.93 -9.21 14.68
N CYS A 265 -6.80 -8.43 13.59
CA CYS A 265 -7.33 -8.76 12.27
C CYS A 265 -6.18 -8.93 11.28
N GLY A 266 -6.19 -10.02 10.52
CA GLY A 266 -5.18 -10.28 9.51
C GLY A 266 -4.92 -11.76 9.27
N ALA A 267 -3.89 -12.04 8.45
CA ALA A 267 -3.44 -13.39 8.16
C ALA A 267 -1.92 -13.43 7.97
N GLY A 268 -1.30 -14.57 8.28
CA GLY A 268 0.14 -14.75 8.09
C GLY A 268 0.73 -15.92 8.85
N SER A 269 2.05 -16.06 8.82
CA SER A 269 2.74 -17.21 9.41
C SER A 269 2.70 -17.28 10.93
N SER A 270 2.41 -16.14 11.62
CA SER A 270 2.29 -16.10 13.07
C SER A 270 0.89 -16.41 13.61
N GLU A 271 -0.07 -16.83 12.77
CA GLU A 271 -1.45 -17.11 13.21
C GLU A 271 -1.51 -18.14 14.35
N ALA A 272 -0.75 -19.24 14.23
CA ALA A 272 -0.73 -20.27 15.27
C ALA A 272 -0.25 -19.74 16.63
N TYR A 273 0.77 -18.85 16.58
CA TYR A 273 1.27 -18.17 17.79
C TYR A 273 0.20 -17.28 18.43
N ILE A 274 -0.47 -16.43 17.62
CA ILE A 274 -1.53 -15.54 18.10
C ILE A 274 -2.71 -16.33 18.69
N GLN A 275 -3.12 -17.43 18.03
CA GLN A 275 -4.18 -18.30 18.51
C GLN A 275 -3.82 -18.97 19.85
N GLN A 276 -2.55 -19.34 20.03
CA GLN A 276 -2.09 -19.90 21.30
C GLN A 276 -2.19 -18.84 22.41
N LYS A 277 -1.70 -17.62 22.17
CA LYS A 277 -1.78 -16.51 23.13
C LYS A 277 -3.23 -16.12 23.47
N ALA A 278 -4.14 -16.16 22.50
CA ALA A 278 -5.57 -15.91 22.74
C ALA A 278 -6.24 -16.99 23.60
N LYS A 279 -5.71 -18.22 23.65
CA LYS A 279 -6.17 -19.26 24.61
C LYS A 279 -5.63 -19.03 26.02
N GLU A 280 -4.44 -18.45 26.14
CA GLU A 280 -3.77 -18.16 27.41
C GLU A 280 -4.32 -16.89 28.07
N ASP A 281 -4.68 -15.87 27.27
CA ASP A 281 -5.19 -14.59 27.72
C ASP A 281 -6.49 -14.24 26.99
N SER A 282 -7.63 -14.34 27.70
CA SER A 282 -8.97 -14.05 27.15
C SER A 282 -9.20 -12.58 26.74
N ARG A 283 -8.26 -11.69 27.04
CA ARG A 283 -8.28 -10.29 26.58
C ARG A 283 -7.84 -10.16 25.11
N ILE A 284 -7.17 -11.19 24.55
CA ILE A 284 -6.70 -11.23 23.16
C ILE A 284 -7.75 -11.90 22.29
N ILE A 285 -8.23 -11.19 21.28
CA ILE A 285 -9.29 -11.63 20.36
C ILE A 285 -8.71 -11.71 18.95
N PHE A 286 -8.45 -12.92 18.47
CA PHE A 286 -8.00 -13.13 17.09
C PHE A 286 -9.20 -13.38 16.17
N LYS A 287 -9.38 -12.49 15.18
CA LYS A 287 -10.49 -12.53 14.23
C LYS A 287 -10.13 -13.09 12.86
N GLY A 288 -8.83 -13.34 12.61
CA GLY A 288 -8.38 -13.72 11.28
C GLY A 288 -8.60 -12.58 10.27
N ARG A 289 -8.64 -12.95 8.99
CA ARG A 289 -8.89 -11.99 7.91
C ARG A 289 -10.32 -11.48 7.95
N GLN A 290 -10.48 -10.15 7.90
CA GLN A 290 -11.78 -9.48 7.91
C GLN A 290 -11.96 -8.60 6.66
N PRO A 291 -13.21 -8.33 6.23
CA PRO A 291 -13.49 -7.36 5.19
C PRO A 291 -12.93 -5.98 5.53
N HIS A 292 -12.40 -5.26 4.53
CA HIS A 292 -11.75 -3.95 4.73
C HIS A 292 -12.69 -2.94 5.40
N GLN A 293 -13.94 -2.87 4.98
CA GLN A 293 -14.95 -1.96 5.57
C GLN A 293 -15.19 -2.24 7.07
N TYR A 294 -15.21 -3.52 7.47
CA TYR A 294 -15.32 -3.89 8.88
C TYR A 294 -14.10 -3.44 9.69
N VAL A 295 -12.89 -3.60 9.12
CA VAL A 295 -11.64 -3.16 9.76
C VAL A 295 -11.62 -1.64 9.95
N ILE A 296 -12.06 -0.85 8.98
CA ILE A 296 -12.15 0.62 9.11
C ILE A 296 -13.10 1.01 10.26
N GLN A 297 -14.23 0.33 10.41
CA GLN A 297 -15.15 0.60 11.51
C GLN A 297 -14.54 0.24 12.87
N LEU A 298 -13.81 -0.90 12.96
CA LEU A 298 -13.06 -1.25 14.17
C LEU A 298 -11.99 -0.20 14.49
N GLN A 299 -11.27 0.32 13.50
CA GLN A 299 -10.27 1.38 13.69
C GLN A 299 -10.88 2.63 14.33
N ARG A 300 -12.02 3.07 13.82
CA ARG A 300 -12.74 4.27 14.34
C ARG A 300 -13.34 4.06 15.73
N ALA A 301 -13.67 2.82 16.08
CA ALA A 301 -14.30 2.49 17.35
C ALA A 301 -13.29 2.07 18.44
N ALA A 302 -12.07 1.70 18.08
CA ALA A 302 -11.03 1.33 19.02
C ALA A 302 -10.55 2.52 19.86
N THR A 303 -10.04 2.24 21.06
CA THR A 303 -9.41 3.25 21.92
C THR A 303 -8.02 3.62 21.42
N LEU A 304 -7.30 2.65 20.82
CA LEU A 304 -5.93 2.79 20.33
C LEU A 304 -5.74 1.86 19.13
N VAL A 305 -4.98 2.31 18.14
CA VAL A 305 -4.48 1.46 17.04
C VAL A 305 -2.98 1.28 17.15
N VAL A 306 -2.45 0.16 16.66
CA VAL A 306 -1.01 -0.12 16.80
C VAL A 306 -0.34 -0.51 15.48
N ASN A 307 0.85 0.08 15.25
CA ASN A 307 1.83 -0.40 14.28
C ASN A 307 3.09 -0.85 15.02
N PRO A 308 3.23 -2.14 15.35
CA PRO A 308 4.29 -2.63 16.22
C PRO A 308 5.60 -2.95 15.49
N ARG A 309 5.73 -2.57 14.19
CA ARG A 309 6.94 -2.81 13.40
C ARG A 309 8.13 -2.13 14.06
N LYS A 310 9.22 -2.87 14.24
CA LYS A 310 10.48 -2.37 14.82
C LYS A 310 11.44 -1.83 13.75
N PRO A 311 12.35 -0.90 14.09
CA PRO A 311 13.34 -0.32 13.17
C PRO A 311 14.55 -1.21 12.89
N ASP A 312 14.62 -2.41 13.45
CA ASP A 312 15.71 -3.37 13.31
C ASP A 312 15.79 -4.05 11.94
N GLU A 313 14.73 -3.93 11.14
CA GLU A 313 14.68 -4.46 9.77
C GLU A 313 15.09 -3.38 8.76
N GLU A 314 16.13 -3.63 7.96
CA GLU A 314 16.60 -2.68 6.91
C GLU A 314 15.46 -2.18 6.01
N ILE A 315 14.47 -3.04 5.74
CA ILE A 315 13.31 -2.70 4.94
C ILE A 315 12.49 -1.53 5.50
N THR A 316 12.50 -1.32 6.82
CA THR A 316 11.72 -0.24 7.47
C THR A 316 12.23 1.15 7.13
N ARG A 317 13.51 1.28 6.78
CA ARG A 317 14.13 2.52 6.33
C ARG A 317 13.64 2.93 4.94
N TYR A 318 13.44 1.95 4.05
CA TYR A 318 13.10 2.18 2.65
C TYR A 318 11.61 1.99 2.34
N SER A 319 10.76 1.90 3.35
CA SER A 319 9.33 1.72 3.16
C SER A 319 8.54 2.61 4.12
N PHE A 320 7.39 3.08 3.65
CA PHE A 320 6.40 3.73 4.51
C PHE A 320 5.29 2.73 4.83
N PRO A 321 4.99 2.46 6.11
CA PRO A 321 3.90 1.56 6.47
C PRO A 321 2.55 2.18 6.12
N SER A 322 1.89 1.69 5.08
CA SER A 322 0.62 2.24 4.57
C SER A 322 -0.47 2.39 5.64
N LYS A 323 -0.48 1.51 6.64
CA LYS A 323 -1.40 1.59 7.78
C LYS A 323 -1.24 2.84 8.64
N THR A 324 -0.08 3.48 8.63
CA THR A 324 0.15 4.73 9.38
C THR A 324 -0.83 5.83 8.95
N ILE A 325 -0.98 6.07 7.64
CA ILE A 325 -1.94 7.07 7.13
C ILE A 325 -3.38 6.66 7.45
N GLU A 326 -3.73 5.40 7.22
CA GLU A 326 -5.09 4.90 7.47
C GLU A 326 -5.47 5.02 8.96
N TYR A 327 -4.56 4.67 9.87
CA TYR A 327 -4.75 4.77 11.30
C TYR A 327 -4.89 6.21 11.78
N LEU A 328 -3.98 7.09 11.38
CA LEU A 328 -4.05 8.50 11.74
C LEU A 328 -5.31 9.17 11.16
N ALA A 329 -5.71 8.80 9.94
CA ALA A 329 -6.95 9.29 9.33
C ALA A 329 -8.23 8.81 10.02
N SER A 330 -8.17 7.73 10.80
CA SER A 330 -9.33 7.22 11.54
C SER A 330 -9.77 8.14 12.68
N GLY A 331 -8.90 9.01 13.18
CA GLY A 331 -9.10 9.82 14.37
C GLY A 331 -8.88 9.04 15.68
N THR A 332 -8.40 7.80 15.58
CA THR A 332 -8.03 6.98 16.74
C THR A 332 -6.55 7.16 17.02
N PRO A 333 -6.15 7.40 18.28
CA PRO A 333 -4.73 7.50 18.65
C PRO A 333 -3.95 6.27 18.21
N MET A 334 -2.69 6.48 17.82
CA MET A 334 -1.81 5.42 17.34
C MET A 334 -0.58 5.27 18.22
N ILE A 335 -0.19 4.02 18.50
CA ILE A 335 1.08 3.66 19.13
C ILE A 335 1.97 2.90 18.13
N GLY A 336 3.27 3.16 18.14
CA GLY A 336 4.26 2.46 17.31
C GLY A 336 5.68 2.91 17.60
N TYR A 337 6.66 2.18 17.07
CA TYR A 337 8.07 2.54 17.19
C TYR A 337 8.46 3.63 16.20
N HIS A 338 9.57 4.32 16.49
CA HIS A 338 10.16 5.25 15.54
C HIS A 338 10.81 4.49 14.39
N LEU A 339 10.36 4.72 13.16
CA LEU A 339 10.88 4.13 11.93
C LEU A 339 11.45 5.23 11.02
N GLU A 340 12.64 5.03 10.45
CA GLU A 340 13.25 6.02 9.54
C GLU A 340 12.42 6.28 8.27
N GLY A 341 11.62 5.32 7.83
CA GLY A 341 10.72 5.48 6.69
C GLY A 341 9.49 6.37 6.96
N ILE A 342 9.24 6.76 8.20
CA ILE A 342 8.13 7.65 8.59
C ILE A 342 8.71 9.04 8.87
N PRO A 343 8.27 10.11 8.16
CA PRO A 343 8.69 11.48 8.44
C PRO A 343 8.46 11.90 9.89
N SER A 344 9.36 12.71 10.44
CA SER A 344 9.36 13.10 11.86
C SER A 344 8.09 13.80 12.31
N GLU A 345 7.43 14.52 11.41
CA GLU A 345 6.18 15.23 11.68
C GLU A 345 5.04 14.31 12.17
N TYR A 346 5.03 13.05 11.73
CA TYR A 346 3.99 12.09 12.14
C TYR A 346 4.07 11.72 13.62
N TYR A 347 5.29 11.75 14.21
CA TYR A 347 5.49 11.33 15.61
C TYR A 347 4.90 12.29 16.63
N THR A 348 4.65 13.55 16.26
CA THR A 348 3.89 14.49 17.10
C THR A 348 2.47 14.00 17.38
N HIS A 349 1.95 13.14 16.51
CA HIS A 349 0.59 12.59 16.55
C HIS A 349 0.52 11.14 17.05
N MET A 350 1.68 10.52 17.33
CA MET A 350 1.77 9.12 17.76
C MET A 350 2.22 9.03 19.23
N PHE A 351 2.00 7.87 19.82
CA PHE A 351 2.64 7.45 21.05
C PHE A 351 3.80 6.50 20.70
N THR A 352 4.92 6.62 21.39
CA THR A 352 6.11 5.81 21.11
C THR A 352 6.72 5.30 22.41
N PRO A 353 7.02 3.99 22.52
CA PRO A 353 7.71 3.47 23.70
C PRO A 353 9.13 4.04 23.80
N THR A 354 9.69 4.02 25.00
CA THR A 354 11.03 4.58 25.29
C THR A 354 12.17 3.81 24.64
N ASP A 355 12.00 2.52 24.42
CA ASP A 355 12.94 1.65 23.73
C ASP A 355 12.23 0.48 23.01
N LEU A 356 12.99 -0.45 22.43
CA LEU A 356 12.47 -1.56 21.62
C LEU A 356 12.09 -2.81 22.45
N SER A 357 12.17 -2.74 23.79
CA SER A 357 11.84 -3.88 24.65
C SER A 357 10.33 -4.13 24.73
N ILE A 358 10.00 -5.37 25.05
CA ILE A 358 8.60 -5.77 25.32
C ILE A 358 8.08 -5.03 26.55
N GLU A 359 8.94 -4.80 27.53
CA GLU A 359 8.65 -4.10 28.78
C GLU A 359 8.30 -2.62 28.53
N ALA A 360 9.08 -1.91 27.71
CA ALA A 360 8.80 -0.53 27.36
C ALA A 360 7.49 -0.37 26.59
N MET A 361 7.19 -1.31 25.68
CA MET A 361 5.92 -1.32 24.97
C MET A 361 4.74 -1.60 25.93
N ALA A 362 4.88 -2.53 26.87
CA ALA A 362 3.86 -2.80 27.88
C ALA A 362 3.58 -1.59 28.76
N GLN A 363 4.63 -0.90 29.23
CA GLN A 363 4.53 0.33 30.02
C GLN A 363 3.84 1.44 29.22
N GLU A 364 4.18 1.62 27.94
CA GLU A 364 3.53 2.62 27.11
C GLU A 364 2.07 2.29 26.83
N ILE A 365 1.71 1.03 26.65
CA ILE A 365 0.29 0.59 26.57
C ILE A 365 -0.46 0.99 27.85
N ASP A 366 0.06 0.67 29.03
CA ASP A 366 -0.57 1.01 30.32
C ASP A 366 -0.65 2.53 30.49
N HIS A 367 0.42 3.28 30.18
CA HIS A 367 0.42 4.73 30.19
C HIS A 367 -0.69 5.31 29.31
N VAL A 368 -0.72 4.97 28.02
CA VAL A 368 -1.67 5.52 27.05
C VAL A 368 -3.11 5.17 27.42
N LEU A 369 -3.37 3.91 27.77
CA LEU A 369 -4.72 3.47 28.14
C LEU A 369 -5.18 3.99 29.52
N SER A 370 -4.27 4.48 30.38
CA SER A 370 -4.63 5.17 31.62
C SER A 370 -5.10 6.61 31.39
N LEU A 371 -4.74 7.22 30.26
CA LEU A 371 -5.11 8.61 29.96
C LEU A 371 -6.64 8.80 29.90
N PRO A 372 -7.13 9.99 30.29
CA PRO A 372 -8.52 10.35 30.13
C PRO A 372 -9.00 10.27 28.68
N THR A 373 -10.22 9.81 28.45
CA THR A 373 -10.78 9.63 27.09
C THR A 373 -10.73 10.90 26.25
N HIS A 374 -10.92 12.08 26.84
CA HIS A 374 -10.86 13.34 26.10
C HIS A 374 -9.45 13.66 25.59
N ILE A 375 -8.39 13.29 26.32
CA ILE A 375 -6.99 13.46 25.88
C ILE A 375 -6.69 12.54 24.70
N LEU A 376 -7.13 11.29 24.75
CA LEU A 376 -6.97 10.35 23.65
C LEU A 376 -7.73 10.84 22.39
N LYS A 377 -8.96 11.30 22.58
CA LYS A 377 -9.78 11.83 21.49
C LYS A 377 -9.13 13.06 20.85
N GLU A 378 -8.68 14.04 21.66
CA GLU A 378 -8.00 15.24 21.17
C GLU A 378 -6.74 14.88 20.37
N LYS A 379 -5.94 13.92 20.84
CA LYS A 379 -4.73 13.44 20.12
C LYS A 379 -5.11 12.79 18.79
N GLY A 380 -6.16 11.99 18.76
CA GLY A 380 -6.65 11.37 17.52
C GLY A 380 -7.17 12.40 16.52
N GLU A 381 -7.95 13.38 16.96
CA GLU A 381 -8.47 14.47 16.10
C GLU A 381 -7.33 15.34 15.54
N LYS A 382 -6.32 15.67 16.37
CA LYS A 382 -5.12 16.40 15.92
C LYS A 382 -4.30 15.61 14.88
N ALA A 383 -4.29 14.29 14.98
CA ALA A 383 -3.66 13.42 13.99
C ALA A 383 -4.45 13.36 12.68
N GLN A 384 -5.77 13.31 12.77
CA GLN A 384 -6.68 13.15 11.63
C GLN A 384 -6.68 14.38 10.70
N ALA A 385 -6.73 15.58 11.24
CA ALA A 385 -6.92 16.79 10.47
C ALA A 385 -5.86 17.00 9.36
N PRO A 386 -4.54 16.94 9.62
CA PRO A 386 -3.51 17.08 8.58
C PRO A 386 -3.55 15.94 7.55
N ILE A 387 -3.88 14.70 7.97
CA ILE A 387 -3.98 13.59 7.03
C ILE A 387 -5.14 13.81 6.06
N GLN A 388 -6.31 14.19 6.57
CA GLN A 388 -7.48 14.41 5.73
C GLN A 388 -7.36 15.66 4.83
N SER A 389 -6.62 16.68 5.23
CA SER A 389 -6.43 17.89 4.42
C SER A 389 -5.28 17.81 3.43
N GLU A 390 -4.13 17.23 3.83
CA GLU A 390 -2.88 17.32 3.08
C GLU A 390 -2.44 16.01 2.42
N LYS A 391 -2.94 14.87 2.92
CA LYS A 391 -2.57 13.53 2.43
C LYS A 391 -3.74 12.85 1.70
N ASN A 392 -4.85 13.58 1.44
CA ASN A 392 -5.98 13.07 0.66
C ASN A 392 -5.62 12.94 -0.83
N SER A 393 -6.46 12.21 -1.58
CA SER A 393 -6.28 11.93 -3.01
C SER A 393 -6.03 13.21 -3.82
N LYS A 394 -6.85 14.26 -3.63
CA LYS A 394 -6.72 15.52 -4.37
C LYS A 394 -5.40 16.23 -4.11
N ALA A 395 -5.03 16.38 -2.83
CA ALA A 395 -3.82 17.10 -2.43
C ALA A 395 -2.55 16.36 -2.89
N GLN A 396 -2.49 15.05 -2.68
CA GLN A 396 -1.31 14.24 -3.02
C GLN A 396 -1.12 14.14 -4.54
N VAL A 397 -2.18 13.87 -5.29
CA VAL A 397 -2.10 13.85 -6.76
C VAL A 397 -1.81 15.24 -7.31
N GLY A 398 -2.34 16.31 -6.70
CA GLY A 398 -1.97 17.68 -7.04
C GLY A 398 -0.46 17.96 -6.87
N LYS A 399 0.19 17.38 -5.85
CA LYS A 399 1.66 17.46 -5.70
C LYS A 399 2.39 16.69 -6.81
N ILE A 400 1.90 15.51 -7.20
CA ILE A 400 2.44 14.74 -8.32
C ILE A 400 2.36 15.54 -9.61
N LEU A 401 1.17 16.08 -9.94
CA LEU A 401 0.93 16.81 -11.18
C LEU A 401 1.84 18.04 -11.32
N ARG A 402 2.04 18.80 -10.24
CA ARG A 402 2.99 19.91 -10.23
C ARG A 402 4.42 19.43 -10.47
N PHE A 403 4.83 18.38 -9.74
CA PHE A 403 6.17 17.81 -9.90
C PHE A 403 6.44 17.28 -11.31
N LEU A 404 5.43 16.77 -12.02
CA LEU A 404 5.59 16.32 -13.40
C LEU A 404 5.90 17.48 -14.37
N GLN A 405 5.45 18.70 -14.06
CA GLN A 405 5.63 19.89 -14.91
C GLN A 405 6.90 20.68 -14.59
N GLU A 406 7.56 20.45 -13.46
CA GLU A 406 8.88 21.00 -13.11
C GLU A 406 9.99 20.40 -13.98
#